data_affe33ee4404381077ac38d6402f1a6e
#
_entry.id   affe33ee4404381077ac38d6402f1a6e
#
_cell.length_a   1.000
_cell.length_b   1.000
_cell.length_c   1.000
_cell.angle_alpha   90.00
_cell.angle_beta   90.00
_cell.angle_gamma   90.00
#
_symmetry.space_group_name_H-M   'P 1'
#
loop_
_entity.id
_entity.type
_entity.pdbx_description
1 polymer ?
#
loop_
_entity_poly.entity_id
_entity_poly.type
_entity_poly.pdbx_seq_one_letter_code
_entity_poly.pdbx_strand_id
1 'polypeptide(L)'
;MKPANLLFILSDEHNPRVLGCAGHPMIRTPNLDRLAAKGVHFSDAYCNSPICVPSRAALAAGRYVHRIRFWDNAIPYDGSVPSWHHRVREAGHEVTAIGKLRSRSAEDDNGFTREIMPLHGTIVCQPLTSGHWLGPGSLKASSPGITAICL
;
A
#
# COMPACT_ATOMS: atom_id res chain seq x y z
N MET A 1 -17.18 13.01 -15.57
CA MET A 1 -15.70 12.88 -15.70
C MET A 1 -15.39 11.49 -16.23
N LYS A 2 -14.39 11.35 -17.10
CA LYS A 2 -13.92 10.00 -17.51
C LYS A 2 -13.27 9.34 -16.28
N PRO A 3 -13.54 8.05 -16.01
CA PRO A 3 -12.89 7.34 -14.94
C PRO A 3 -11.37 7.31 -15.18
N ALA A 4 -10.59 7.61 -14.15
CA ALA A 4 -9.12 7.59 -14.21
C ALA A 4 -8.59 6.39 -13.44
N ASN A 5 -7.52 5.78 -13.94
CA ASN A 5 -6.79 4.77 -13.19
C ASN A 5 -5.90 5.45 -12.15
N LEU A 6 -5.84 4.89 -10.94
CA LEU A 6 -4.94 5.30 -9.89
C LEU A 6 -3.91 4.19 -9.62
N LEU A 7 -2.63 4.54 -9.66
CA LEU A 7 -1.56 3.69 -9.18
C LEU A 7 -1.01 4.30 -7.89
N PHE A 8 -1.19 3.58 -6.78
CA PHE A 8 -0.65 3.97 -5.49
C PHE A 8 0.56 3.07 -5.15
N ILE A 9 1.74 3.67 -4.99
CA ILE A 9 2.97 2.95 -4.65
C ILE A 9 3.40 3.40 -3.26
N LEU A 10 3.58 2.42 -2.35
CA LEU A 10 4.05 2.66 -0.99
C LEU A 10 5.33 1.87 -0.76
N SER A 11 6.45 2.57 -0.59
CA SER A 11 7.72 1.96 -0.20
C SER A 11 7.82 1.88 1.32
N ASP A 12 8.14 0.68 1.82
CA ASP A 12 8.32 0.45 3.25
C ASP A 12 9.70 1.00 3.70
N GLU A 13 9.74 1.60 4.88
CA GLU A 13 10.98 2.10 5.52
C GLU A 13 11.84 3.03 4.65
N HIS A 14 11.27 3.65 3.63
CA HIS A 14 12.01 4.55 2.75
C HIS A 14 12.35 5.86 3.46
N ASN A 15 13.63 6.19 3.50
CA ASN A 15 14.08 7.50 4.00
C ASN A 15 13.97 8.56 2.89
N PRO A 16 13.14 9.59 3.05
CA PRO A 16 12.91 10.62 2.03
C PRO A 16 14.18 11.42 1.67
N ARG A 17 15.19 11.44 2.54
CA ARG A 17 16.47 12.11 2.27
C ARG A 17 17.37 11.31 1.32
N VAL A 18 17.07 10.03 1.06
CA VAL A 18 17.85 9.13 0.19
C VAL A 18 17.25 9.11 -1.21
N LEU A 19 17.08 10.29 -1.80
CA LEU A 19 16.55 10.52 -3.14
C LEU A 19 17.38 11.56 -3.88
N GLY A 20 17.55 11.41 -5.19
CA GLY A 20 18.18 12.42 -6.03
C GLY A 20 17.45 13.77 -5.98
N CYS A 21 16.13 13.76 -6.13
CA CYS A 21 15.30 14.97 -6.05
C CYS A 21 15.32 15.65 -4.66
N ALA A 22 15.74 14.94 -3.61
CA ALA A 22 15.99 15.50 -2.29
C ALA A 22 17.42 16.06 -2.10
N GLY A 23 18.26 16.01 -3.15
CA GLY A 23 19.61 16.52 -3.11
C GLY A 23 20.66 15.58 -2.51
N HIS A 24 20.39 14.26 -2.46
CA HIS A 24 21.39 13.31 -1.94
C HIS A 24 22.65 13.28 -2.80
N PRO A 25 23.87 13.43 -2.22
CA PRO A 25 25.08 13.66 -3.01
C PRO A 25 25.54 12.47 -3.86
N MET A 26 25.21 11.23 -3.45
CA MET A 26 25.67 10.01 -4.12
C MET A 26 24.53 9.20 -4.75
N ILE A 27 23.35 9.23 -4.16
CA ILE A 27 22.23 8.41 -4.61
C ILE A 27 21.58 9.02 -5.84
N ARG A 28 21.36 8.18 -6.84
CA ARG A 28 20.70 8.54 -8.08
C ARG A 28 19.40 7.79 -8.21
N THR A 29 18.28 8.50 -8.31
CA THR A 29 16.93 7.94 -8.44
C THR A 29 16.21 8.50 -9.67
N PRO A 30 16.71 8.27 -10.90
CA PRO A 30 16.30 9.01 -12.09
C PRO A 30 14.80 8.86 -12.40
N ASN A 31 14.18 7.73 -12.05
CA ASN A 31 12.76 7.51 -12.26
C ASN A 31 11.89 8.28 -11.25
N LEU A 32 12.29 8.30 -9.98
CA LEU A 32 11.61 9.07 -8.94
C LEU A 32 11.85 10.56 -9.14
N ASP A 33 13.04 10.97 -9.52
CA ASP A 33 13.39 12.36 -9.85
C ASP A 33 12.53 12.88 -11.00
N ARG A 34 12.35 12.06 -12.05
CA ARG A 34 11.46 12.39 -13.17
C ARG A 34 9.99 12.47 -12.76
N LEU A 35 9.54 11.60 -11.84
CA LEU A 35 8.18 11.66 -11.30
C LEU A 35 7.98 12.94 -10.48
N ALA A 36 8.92 13.28 -9.62
CA ALA A 36 8.91 14.50 -8.83
C ALA A 36 8.88 15.76 -9.70
N ALA A 37 9.65 15.78 -10.79
CA ALA A 37 9.70 16.89 -11.73
C ALA A 37 8.40 17.09 -12.53
N LYS A 38 7.57 16.06 -12.70
CA LYS A 38 6.29 16.09 -13.42
C LYS A 38 5.08 16.22 -12.52
N GLY A 39 5.24 15.98 -11.24
CA GLY A 39 4.17 15.97 -10.25
C GLY A 39 4.36 16.99 -9.15
N VAL A 40 3.78 16.68 -7.99
CA VAL A 40 3.96 17.47 -6.77
C VAL A 40 4.86 16.69 -5.82
N HIS A 41 5.96 17.28 -5.40
CA HIS A 41 6.86 16.74 -4.39
C HIS A 41 6.55 17.39 -3.04
N PHE A 42 6.16 16.60 -2.05
CA PHE A 42 5.91 17.05 -0.69
C PHE A 42 7.20 16.92 0.12
N SER A 43 7.85 18.03 0.45
CA SER A 43 9.09 18.06 1.26
C SER A 43 8.83 17.62 2.71
N ASP A 44 7.64 17.94 3.21
CA ASP A 44 7.24 17.70 4.59
C ASP A 44 5.94 16.90 4.63
N ALA A 45 6.08 15.58 4.77
CA ALA A 45 4.97 14.66 4.93
C ALA A 45 5.09 13.92 6.27
N TYR A 46 3.97 13.79 6.98
CA TYR A 46 3.95 13.21 8.32
C TYR A 46 3.05 11.98 8.35
N CYS A 47 3.51 10.90 8.97
CA CYS A 47 2.64 9.79 9.33
C CYS A 47 2.24 9.89 10.81
N ASN A 48 1.07 9.39 11.15
CA ASN A 48 0.57 9.47 12.53
C ASN A 48 1.06 8.34 13.43
N SER A 49 1.80 7.38 12.90
CA SER A 49 2.50 6.33 13.64
C SER A 49 3.68 5.80 12.84
N PRO A 50 4.88 5.68 13.43
CA PRO A 50 6.07 5.19 12.74
C PRO A 50 6.21 3.66 12.78
N ILE A 51 5.13 2.93 12.95
CA ILE A 51 5.08 1.46 13.03
C ILE A 51 4.23 0.92 11.88
N CYS A 52 4.62 -0.22 11.27
CA CYS A 52 4.04 -0.74 10.03
C CYS A 52 2.52 -0.88 10.05
N VAL A 53 1.98 -1.68 10.98
CA VAL A 53 0.52 -1.94 11.04
C VAL A 53 -0.27 -0.69 11.38
N PRO A 54 0.05 0.04 12.46
CA PRO A 54 -0.68 1.27 12.79
C PRO A 54 -0.68 2.30 11.67
N SER A 55 0.48 2.53 11.04
CA SER A 55 0.60 3.46 9.92
C SER A 55 -0.27 3.07 8.74
N ARG A 56 -0.24 1.78 8.35
CA ARG A 56 -1.01 1.26 7.22
C ARG A 56 -2.50 1.24 7.49
N ALA A 57 -2.92 0.85 8.69
CA ALA A 57 -4.31 0.89 9.11
C ALA A 57 -4.84 2.33 9.12
N ALA A 58 -4.06 3.27 9.64
CA ALA A 58 -4.40 4.68 9.62
C ALA A 58 -4.52 5.26 8.21
N LEU A 59 -3.59 4.89 7.32
CA LEU A 59 -3.61 5.26 5.90
C LEU A 59 -4.85 4.67 5.21
N ALA A 60 -5.15 3.39 5.45
CA ALA A 60 -6.32 2.72 4.88
C ALA A 60 -7.63 3.36 5.36
N ALA A 61 -7.78 3.56 6.66
CA ALA A 61 -8.99 4.10 7.25
C ALA A 61 -9.14 5.63 7.10
N GLY A 62 -8.08 6.36 6.78
CA GLY A 62 -8.06 7.82 6.77
C GLY A 62 -8.31 8.42 8.17
N ARG A 63 -7.89 7.74 9.23
CA ARG A 63 -8.14 8.11 10.63
C ARG A 63 -6.88 7.97 11.47
N TYR A 64 -6.80 8.74 12.53
CA TYR A 64 -5.72 8.61 13.51
C TYR A 64 -5.76 7.27 14.24
N VAL A 65 -4.59 6.72 14.55
CA VAL A 65 -4.40 5.42 15.22
C VAL A 65 -5.23 5.31 16.51
N HIS A 66 -5.26 6.37 17.35
CA HIS A 66 -6.03 6.38 18.59
C HIS A 66 -7.55 6.23 18.39
N ARG A 67 -8.06 6.52 17.20
CA ARG A 67 -9.49 6.36 16.87
C ARG A 67 -9.85 5.00 16.31
N ILE A 68 -8.86 4.29 15.73
CA ILE A 68 -9.07 2.99 15.09
C ILE A 68 -8.52 1.82 15.93
N ARG A 69 -7.71 2.10 16.95
CA ARG A 69 -7.19 1.16 17.94
C ARG A 69 -6.24 0.08 17.43
N PHE A 70 -5.66 0.24 16.25
CA PHE A 70 -4.59 -0.60 15.76
C PHE A 70 -3.25 -0.03 16.26
N TRP A 71 -2.88 -0.38 17.51
CA TRP A 71 -1.81 0.29 18.26
C TRP A 71 -0.40 -0.20 17.94
N ASP A 72 -0.28 -1.46 17.54
CA ASP A 72 1.01 -2.12 17.30
C ASP A 72 0.91 -3.18 16.20
N ASN A 73 2.02 -3.86 15.92
CA ASN A 73 2.08 -4.89 14.90
C ASN A 73 1.38 -6.21 15.30
N ALA A 74 1.04 -6.40 16.57
CA ALA A 74 0.32 -7.58 17.04
C ALA A 74 -1.20 -7.48 16.80
N ILE A 75 -1.68 -6.29 16.42
CA ILE A 75 -3.09 -6.02 16.13
C ILE A 75 -3.22 -5.62 14.66
N PRO A 76 -3.11 -6.56 13.70
CA PRO A 76 -3.19 -6.25 12.28
C PRO A 76 -4.58 -5.77 11.87
N TYR A 77 -4.63 -4.97 10.81
CA TYR A 77 -5.89 -4.50 10.24
C TYR A 77 -6.75 -5.67 9.76
N ASP A 78 -8.00 -5.70 10.18
CA ASP A 78 -8.95 -6.80 9.97
C ASP A 78 -10.20 -6.41 9.16
N GLY A 79 -10.19 -5.23 8.56
CA GLY A 79 -11.34 -4.74 7.79
C GLY A 79 -12.49 -4.17 8.63
N SER A 80 -12.47 -4.29 9.96
CA SER A 80 -13.55 -3.82 10.84
C SER A 80 -13.80 -2.31 10.77
N VAL A 81 -12.77 -1.56 10.40
CA VAL A 81 -12.89 -0.12 10.11
C VAL A 81 -12.85 0.08 8.59
N PRO A 82 -13.94 0.55 7.96
CA PRO A 82 -13.96 0.73 6.51
C PRO A 82 -12.81 1.62 6.01
N SER A 83 -12.08 1.11 5.02
CA SER A 83 -10.97 1.80 4.36
C SER A 83 -11.42 2.55 3.11
N TRP A 84 -10.53 3.38 2.55
CA TRP A 84 -10.77 3.97 1.24
C TRP A 84 -10.84 2.91 0.12
N HIS A 85 -10.20 1.74 0.31
CA HIS A 85 -10.30 0.60 -0.60
C HIS A 85 -11.75 0.12 -0.72
N HIS A 86 -12.45 -0.08 0.42
CA HIS A 86 -13.86 -0.46 0.46
C HIS A 86 -14.72 0.54 -0.33
N ARG A 87 -14.54 1.84 -0.05
CA ARG A 87 -15.34 2.91 -0.70
C ARG A 87 -15.16 2.95 -2.20
N VAL A 88 -13.93 2.72 -2.66
CA VAL A 88 -13.62 2.70 -4.09
C VAL A 88 -14.21 1.45 -4.75
N ARG A 89 -14.12 0.29 -4.09
CA ARG A 89 -14.75 -0.95 -4.54
C ARG A 89 -16.28 -0.83 -4.59
N GLU A 90 -16.89 -0.26 -3.56
CA GLU A 90 -18.33 0.02 -3.49
C GLU A 90 -18.80 0.99 -4.59
N ALA A 91 -17.93 1.89 -5.01
CA ALA A 91 -18.18 2.78 -6.16
C ALA A 91 -18.03 2.08 -7.53
N GLY A 92 -17.81 0.75 -7.56
CA GLY A 92 -17.75 -0.06 -8.77
C GLY A 92 -16.37 -0.13 -9.44
N HIS A 93 -15.30 0.29 -8.76
CA HIS A 93 -13.94 0.17 -9.28
C HIS A 93 -13.29 -1.15 -8.86
N GLU A 94 -12.46 -1.69 -9.74
CA GLU A 94 -11.56 -2.80 -9.37
C GLU A 94 -10.42 -2.25 -8.51
N VAL A 95 -10.20 -2.86 -7.34
CA VAL A 95 -9.15 -2.46 -6.41
C VAL A 95 -8.21 -3.65 -6.21
N THR A 96 -7.02 -3.56 -6.80
CA THR A 96 -6.00 -4.62 -6.70
C THR A 96 -4.89 -4.17 -5.76
N ALA A 97 -4.54 -5.04 -4.82
CA ALA A 97 -3.39 -4.87 -3.94
C ALA A 97 -2.28 -5.86 -4.27
N ILE A 98 -1.02 -5.43 -4.17
CA ILE A 98 0.16 -6.25 -4.45
C ILE A 98 1.18 -6.05 -3.33
N GLY A 99 1.65 -7.14 -2.73
CA GLY A 99 2.78 -7.14 -1.78
C GLY A 99 2.38 -6.92 -0.32
N LYS A 100 3.14 -6.09 0.41
CA LYS A 100 3.05 -5.95 1.87
C LYS A 100 1.82 -5.16 2.32
N LEU A 101 0.75 -5.84 2.69
CA LEU A 101 -0.50 -5.24 3.15
C LEU A 101 -0.54 -5.02 4.66
N ARG A 102 -0.06 -5.98 5.44
CA ARG A 102 -0.13 -5.99 6.92
C ARG A 102 -1.57 -6.01 7.45
N SER A 103 -2.51 -6.53 6.68
CA SER A 103 -3.80 -6.99 7.15
C SER A 103 -3.66 -8.31 7.91
N ARG A 104 -4.68 -8.70 8.67
CA ARG A 104 -4.68 -9.91 9.48
C ARG A 104 -4.64 -11.18 8.62
N SER A 105 -5.53 -11.28 7.66
CA SER A 105 -5.60 -12.39 6.73
C SER A 105 -6.23 -12.00 5.39
N ALA A 106 -6.14 -12.89 4.41
CA ALA A 106 -6.87 -12.76 3.14
C ALA A 106 -8.36 -13.11 3.25
N GLU A 107 -8.77 -13.73 4.37
CA GLU A 107 -10.16 -14.10 4.65
C GLU A 107 -10.95 -12.90 5.17
N ASP A 108 -10.27 -11.89 5.69
CA ASP A 108 -10.89 -10.65 6.12
C ASP A 108 -11.25 -9.78 4.92
N ASP A 109 -12.33 -9.02 5.02
CA ASP A 109 -12.63 -8.03 4.00
C ASP A 109 -11.73 -6.79 4.15
N ASN A 110 -10.63 -6.80 3.45
CA ASN A 110 -9.65 -5.72 3.43
C ASN A 110 -10.01 -4.58 2.44
N GLY A 111 -11.16 -4.70 1.76
CA GLY A 111 -11.62 -3.72 0.78
C GLY A 111 -11.05 -3.89 -0.62
N PHE A 112 -10.25 -4.92 -0.87
CA PHE A 112 -9.71 -5.21 -2.18
C PHE A 112 -10.62 -6.14 -2.99
N THR A 113 -10.64 -5.94 -4.31
CA THR A 113 -11.24 -6.89 -5.25
C THR A 113 -10.31 -8.08 -5.48
N ARG A 114 -8.99 -7.81 -5.42
CA ARG A 114 -7.96 -8.82 -5.64
C ARG A 114 -6.71 -8.50 -4.83
N GLU A 115 -6.12 -9.52 -4.23
CA GLU A 115 -4.82 -9.47 -3.55
C GLU A 115 -3.82 -10.37 -4.28
N ILE A 116 -2.63 -9.84 -4.59
CA ILE A 116 -1.56 -10.56 -5.29
C ILE A 116 -0.33 -10.56 -4.40
N MET A 117 0.19 -11.76 -4.09
CA MET A 117 1.33 -11.97 -3.20
C MET A 117 1.21 -11.19 -1.88
N PRO A 118 0.08 -11.31 -1.15
CA PRO A 118 -0.11 -10.54 0.06
C PRO A 118 0.84 -11.01 1.16
N LEU A 119 1.47 -10.04 1.85
CA LEU A 119 2.18 -10.27 3.10
C LEU A 119 1.29 -9.77 4.23
N HIS A 120 0.54 -10.69 4.82
CA HIS A 120 -0.31 -10.42 5.98
C HIS A 120 0.49 -10.35 7.29
N GLY A 121 -0.10 -9.70 8.31
CA GLY A 121 0.56 -9.42 9.58
C GLY A 121 0.55 -10.57 10.58
N THR A 122 0.36 -11.82 10.18
CA THR A 122 0.36 -12.94 11.12
C THR A 122 1.76 -13.15 11.71
N ILE A 123 1.89 -13.10 13.02
CA ILE A 123 3.08 -13.52 13.76
C ILE A 123 3.09 -15.05 13.78
N VAL A 124 3.25 -15.67 12.65
CA VAL A 124 3.60 -17.08 12.51
C VAL A 124 4.75 -17.13 11.53
N CYS A 125 5.91 -17.51 12.02
CA CYS A 125 6.97 -18.02 11.16
C CYS A 125 6.41 -19.24 10.43
N GLN A 126 5.71 -19.04 9.33
CA GLN A 126 5.45 -20.14 8.41
C GLN A 126 6.75 -20.41 7.65
N PRO A 127 7.27 -21.63 7.68
CA PRO A 127 8.36 -22.01 6.79
C PRO A 127 7.89 -21.76 5.37
N LEU A 128 8.76 -21.18 4.55
CA LEU A 128 8.56 -20.99 3.10
C LEU A 128 8.32 -22.35 2.44
N THR A 129 7.07 -22.80 2.43
CA THR A 129 6.67 -23.92 1.62
C THR A 129 6.35 -23.39 0.23
N SER A 130 7.24 -23.69 -0.70
CA SER A 130 7.10 -23.67 -2.16
C SER A 130 5.96 -22.80 -2.71
N GLY A 131 6.22 -21.49 -2.81
CA GLY A 131 5.33 -20.59 -3.51
C GLY A 131 5.35 -20.85 -5.01
N HIS A 132 4.19 -21.09 -5.58
CA HIS A 132 4.02 -21.03 -7.03
C HIS A 132 4.40 -19.63 -7.52
N TRP A 133 5.54 -19.54 -8.14
CA TRP A 133 5.95 -18.39 -8.90
C TRP A 133 5.01 -18.26 -10.11
N LEU A 134 4.00 -17.42 -10.02
CA LEU A 134 3.26 -17.01 -11.22
C LEU A 134 4.15 -16.03 -11.97
N GLY A 135 4.70 -16.47 -13.09
CA GLY A 135 5.50 -15.67 -13.99
C GLY A 135 4.78 -14.37 -14.42
N PRO A 136 5.47 -13.43 -15.07
CA PRO A 136 4.92 -12.13 -15.43
C PRO A 136 3.80 -12.28 -16.46
N GLY A 137 2.58 -12.56 -15.98
CA GLY A 137 1.37 -12.45 -16.75
C GLY A 137 1.09 -10.97 -16.99
N SER A 138 1.03 -10.57 -18.24
CA SER A 138 0.70 -9.20 -18.63
C SER A 138 -0.63 -8.79 -17.98
N LEU A 139 -0.57 -7.82 -17.08
CA LEU A 139 -1.75 -7.15 -16.52
C LEU A 139 -2.39 -6.34 -17.65
N LYS A 140 -3.30 -6.94 -18.39
CA LYS A 140 -4.18 -6.18 -19.28
C LYS A 140 -5.26 -5.53 -18.41
N ALA A 141 -5.14 -4.25 -18.17
CA ALA A 141 -6.20 -3.45 -17.59
C ALA A 141 -7.36 -3.36 -18.58
N SER A 142 -8.39 -4.15 -18.38
CA SER A 142 -9.62 -4.13 -19.21
C SER A 142 -10.69 -3.19 -18.67
N SER A 143 -10.49 -2.57 -17.52
CA SER A 143 -11.43 -1.65 -16.87
C SER A 143 -10.67 -0.56 -16.13
N PRO A 144 -11.25 0.64 -15.93
CA PRO A 144 -10.67 1.65 -15.05
C PRO A 144 -10.58 1.09 -13.63
N GLY A 145 -9.37 0.89 -13.15
CA GLY A 145 -9.10 0.28 -11.86
C GLY A 145 -8.07 1.07 -11.05
N ILE A 146 -8.06 0.81 -9.75
CA ILE A 146 -7.05 1.33 -8.83
C ILE A 146 -6.13 0.18 -8.46
N THR A 147 -4.83 0.35 -8.71
CA THR A 147 -3.82 -0.63 -8.33
C THR A 147 -2.93 -0.01 -7.25
N ALA A 148 -2.92 -0.60 -6.07
CA ALA A 148 -1.98 -0.26 -5.01
C ALA A 148 -0.84 -1.28 -5.01
N ILE A 149 0.38 -0.82 -5.21
CA ILE A 149 1.59 -1.63 -5.11
C ILE A 149 2.30 -1.25 -3.82
N CYS A 150 2.53 -2.23 -2.97
CA CYS A 150 3.23 -2.07 -1.72
C CYS A 150 4.49 -2.95 -1.73
N LEU A 151 5.64 -2.31 -1.77
CA LEU A 151 6.96 -2.95 -1.76
C LEU A 151 7.53 -3.01 -0.35
#